data_680257fe4aaa1221a6d09d642c71caab
#
_entry.id   680257fe4aaa1221a6d09d642c71caab
#
_cell.length_a   1.000
_cell.length_b   1.000
_cell.length_c   1.000
_cell.angle_alpha   90.00
_cell.angle_beta   90.00
_cell.angle_gamma   90.00
#
_symmetry.space_group_name_H-M   'P 1'
#
loop_
_entity.id
_entity.type
_entity.pdbx_description
1 polymer ?
#
loop_
_entity_poly.entity_id
_entity_poly.type
_entity_poly.pdbx_seq_one_letter_code
_entity_poly.pdbx_strand_id
1 'polypeptide(L)'
;MTVRVLLAEDQAMVRGALSALLSLEDDIEIVAEASRGDEVLAAALDTLPDVALLDIEMPGGDGLEAAAILHERLPSCLVVILTTFGRSGYLRRAMESGAVGFLLKDAPASELAEAIHKAMKGERVVDPALAAAALSEGDNPLTEREREVLAASEGGATIEDIAARFYLSEGTVRNYLSTAIKKLRARNRVEAARLAEKKGWLR
;
A
#
# COMPACT_ATOMS: atom_id res chain seq x y z
N MET A 1 15.10 -10.31 -23.26
CA MET A 1 13.86 -9.48 -23.37
C MET A 1 13.96 -8.47 -22.27
N THR A 2 13.96 -7.20 -22.57
CA THR A 2 14.09 -6.15 -21.55
C THR A 2 12.76 -5.96 -20.85
N VAL A 3 12.75 -6.00 -19.52
CA VAL A 3 11.58 -5.77 -18.68
C VAL A 3 11.40 -4.28 -18.47
N ARG A 4 10.24 -3.77 -18.84
CA ARG A 4 9.88 -2.36 -18.76
C ARG A 4 9.24 -2.05 -17.41
N VAL A 5 9.84 -1.18 -16.64
CA VAL A 5 9.43 -0.90 -15.26
C VAL A 5 8.97 0.54 -15.09
N LEU A 6 7.79 0.73 -14.49
CA LEU A 6 7.34 1.99 -13.93
C LEU A 6 7.70 2.02 -12.45
N LEU A 7 8.34 3.08 -11.98
CA LEU A 7 8.73 3.28 -10.59
C LEU A 7 7.94 4.44 -9.97
N ALA A 8 7.11 4.17 -8.97
CA ALA A 8 6.35 5.18 -8.24
C ALA A 8 6.81 5.26 -6.78
N GLU A 9 7.38 6.41 -6.41
CA GLU A 9 8.01 6.67 -5.12
C GLU A 9 8.02 8.19 -4.87
N ASP A 10 7.49 8.66 -3.74
CA ASP A 10 7.41 10.10 -3.45
C ASP A 10 8.75 10.70 -3.04
N GLN A 11 9.61 9.93 -2.37
CA GLN A 11 10.91 10.39 -1.90
C GLN A 11 11.93 10.40 -3.05
N ALA A 12 12.27 11.59 -3.55
CA ALA A 12 13.16 11.76 -4.70
C ALA A 12 14.52 11.04 -4.56
N MET A 13 15.09 11.01 -3.34
CA MET A 13 16.36 10.31 -3.08
C MET A 13 16.19 8.80 -3.22
N VAL A 14 15.13 8.24 -2.66
CA VAL A 14 14.82 6.80 -2.74
C VAL A 14 14.53 6.40 -4.17
N ARG A 15 13.68 7.17 -4.87
CA ARG A 15 13.36 6.95 -6.29
C ARG A 15 14.63 6.95 -7.14
N GLY A 16 15.50 7.96 -6.98
CA GLY A 16 16.77 8.02 -7.71
C GLY A 16 17.72 6.86 -7.40
N ALA A 17 17.78 6.41 -6.14
CA ALA A 17 18.59 5.25 -5.76
C ALA A 17 18.05 3.96 -6.38
N LEU A 18 16.74 3.73 -6.32
CA LEU A 18 16.10 2.54 -6.92
C LEU A 18 16.27 2.52 -8.44
N SER A 19 16.07 3.68 -9.10
CA SER A 19 16.27 3.83 -10.53
C SER A 19 17.73 3.52 -10.92
N ALA A 20 18.70 4.06 -10.19
CA ALA A 20 20.13 3.78 -10.43
C ALA A 20 20.48 2.30 -10.21
N LEU A 21 19.94 1.65 -9.17
CA LEU A 21 20.19 0.24 -8.88
C LEU A 21 19.60 -0.66 -9.97
N LEU A 22 18.37 -0.42 -10.40
CA LEU A 22 17.73 -1.19 -11.46
C LEU A 22 18.39 -0.99 -12.83
N SER A 23 18.96 0.19 -13.08
CA SER A 23 19.73 0.47 -14.30
C SER A 23 21.07 -0.27 -14.39
N LEU A 24 21.51 -0.96 -13.33
CA LEU A 24 22.67 -1.85 -13.35
C LEU A 24 22.35 -3.22 -13.98
N GLU A 25 21.08 -3.56 -14.07
CA GLU A 25 20.63 -4.81 -14.69
C GLU A 25 20.45 -4.60 -16.19
N ASP A 26 21.13 -5.40 -17.00
CA ASP A 26 21.14 -5.26 -18.48
C ASP A 26 19.78 -5.50 -19.13
N ASP A 27 18.86 -6.15 -18.40
CA ASP A 27 17.55 -6.56 -18.89
C ASP A 27 16.37 -5.85 -18.21
N ILE A 28 16.63 -4.77 -17.44
CA ILE A 28 15.60 -3.92 -16.83
C ILE A 28 15.72 -2.49 -17.36
N GLU A 29 14.61 -1.90 -17.74
CA GLU A 29 14.51 -0.51 -18.21
C GLU A 29 13.44 0.25 -17.44
N ILE A 30 13.80 1.38 -16.80
CA ILE A 30 12.84 2.28 -16.20
C ILE A 30 12.23 3.14 -17.30
N VAL A 31 10.98 2.87 -17.62
CA VAL A 31 10.26 3.54 -18.72
C VAL A 31 9.42 4.74 -18.25
N ALA A 32 9.12 4.79 -16.93
CA ALA A 32 8.44 5.92 -16.32
C ALA A 32 8.77 6.00 -14.82
N GLU A 33 8.74 7.23 -14.31
CA GLU A 33 8.79 7.53 -12.87
C GLU A 33 7.57 8.36 -12.50
N ALA A 34 6.99 8.10 -11.30
CA ALA A 34 5.93 8.88 -10.70
C ALA A 34 6.29 9.25 -9.26
N SER A 35 5.83 10.40 -8.81
CA SER A 35 6.04 10.86 -7.43
C SER A 35 4.75 10.91 -6.60
N ARG A 36 3.62 10.57 -7.24
CA ARG A 36 2.28 10.66 -6.68
C ARG A 36 1.43 9.50 -7.18
N GLY A 37 0.51 9.02 -6.33
CA GLY A 37 -0.40 7.93 -6.69
C GLY A 37 -1.34 8.27 -7.86
N ASP A 38 -1.80 9.54 -7.97
CA ASP A 38 -2.69 10.00 -9.03
C ASP A 38 -2.00 10.12 -10.42
N GLU A 39 -0.67 10.07 -10.48
CA GLU A 39 0.11 10.08 -11.73
C GLU A 39 0.31 8.67 -12.31
N VAL A 40 0.22 7.62 -11.48
CA VAL A 40 0.62 6.26 -11.84
C VAL A 40 -0.13 5.70 -13.04
N LEU A 41 -1.47 5.84 -13.06
CA LEU A 41 -2.27 5.30 -14.16
C LEU A 41 -1.93 5.96 -15.49
N ALA A 42 -1.80 7.30 -15.50
CA ALA A 42 -1.50 8.03 -16.72
C ALA A 42 -0.12 7.61 -17.28
N ALA A 43 0.90 7.54 -16.41
CA ALA A 43 2.23 7.09 -16.78
C ALA A 43 2.25 5.65 -17.31
N ALA A 44 1.46 4.75 -16.67
CA ALA A 44 1.37 3.36 -17.10
C ALA A 44 0.67 3.20 -18.46
N LEU A 45 -0.38 3.96 -18.73
CA LEU A 45 -1.07 3.92 -20.03
C LEU A 45 -0.23 4.50 -21.18
N ASP A 46 0.61 5.49 -20.88
CA ASP A 46 1.51 6.12 -21.86
C ASP A 46 2.70 5.21 -22.20
N THR A 47 3.26 4.53 -21.21
CA THR A 47 4.49 3.75 -21.38
C THR A 47 4.30 2.25 -21.48
N LEU A 48 3.13 1.71 -21.12
CA LEU A 48 2.81 0.28 -21.13
C LEU A 48 3.92 -0.57 -20.48
N PRO A 49 4.18 -0.39 -19.17
CA PRO A 49 5.21 -1.16 -18.47
C PRO A 49 4.78 -2.61 -18.25
N ASP A 50 5.75 -3.51 -18.17
CA ASP A 50 5.54 -4.91 -17.78
C ASP A 50 5.32 -5.04 -16.29
N VAL A 51 6.04 -4.22 -15.49
CA VAL A 51 5.99 -4.21 -14.01
C VAL A 51 5.87 -2.78 -13.51
N ALA A 52 4.99 -2.54 -12.54
CA ALA A 52 4.93 -1.32 -11.75
C ALA A 52 5.42 -1.59 -10.32
N LEU A 53 6.48 -0.89 -9.91
CA LEU A 53 6.96 -0.84 -8.53
C LEU A 53 6.30 0.35 -7.85
N LEU A 54 5.47 0.11 -6.83
CA LEU A 54 4.69 1.15 -6.18
C LEU A 54 5.01 1.23 -4.69
N ASP A 55 5.40 2.40 -4.20
CA ASP A 55 5.35 2.67 -2.76
C ASP A 55 3.90 2.78 -2.29
N ILE A 56 3.64 2.42 -1.04
CA ILE A 56 2.31 2.55 -0.44
C ILE A 56 2.02 4.02 -0.12
N GLU A 57 2.95 4.71 0.54
CA GLU A 57 2.73 6.04 1.08
C GLU A 57 3.12 7.12 0.06
N MET A 58 2.18 7.52 -0.78
CA MET A 58 2.39 8.58 -1.77
C MET A 58 1.31 9.68 -1.66
N PRO A 59 1.64 10.93 -1.94
CA PRO A 59 0.65 11.99 -2.07
C PRO A 59 -0.25 11.75 -3.29
N GLY A 60 -1.50 12.26 -3.22
CA GLY A 60 -2.44 12.16 -4.35
C GLY A 60 -3.14 10.80 -4.52
N GLY A 61 -2.92 9.87 -3.59
CA GLY A 61 -3.49 8.51 -3.55
C GLY A 61 -2.46 7.49 -3.12
N ASP A 62 -2.87 6.46 -2.35
CA ASP A 62 -1.92 5.45 -1.90
C ASP A 62 -1.59 4.44 -3.02
N GLY A 63 -0.42 3.79 -2.93
CA GLY A 63 0.01 2.80 -3.92
C GLY A 63 -0.88 1.57 -4.02
N LEU A 64 -1.67 1.26 -3.00
CA LEU A 64 -2.63 0.16 -3.05
C LEU A 64 -3.87 0.53 -3.87
N GLU A 65 -4.30 1.80 -3.82
CA GLU A 65 -5.34 2.34 -4.70
C GLU A 65 -4.84 2.34 -6.16
N ALA A 66 -3.61 2.79 -6.39
CA ALA A 66 -2.99 2.74 -7.72
C ALA A 66 -2.87 1.30 -8.24
N ALA A 67 -2.50 0.34 -7.38
CA ALA A 67 -2.43 -1.08 -7.72
C ALA A 67 -3.79 -1.64 -8.17
N ALA A 68 -4.86 -1.33 -7.43
CA ALA A 68 -6.21 -1.77 -7.77
C ALA A 68 -6.67 -1.19 -9.14
N ILE A 69 -6.39 0.09 -9.38
CA ILE A 69 -6.70 0.76 -10.64
C ILE A 69 -5.90 0.14 -11.79
N LEU A 70 -4.60 -0.12 -11.61
CA LEU A 70 -3.77 -0.78 -12.63
C LEU A 70 -4.26 -2.20 -12.91
N HIS A 71 -4.59 -2.98 -11.90
CA HIS A 71 -5.11 -4.32 -12.06
C HIS A 71 -6.39 -4.36 -12.91
N GLU A 72 -7.28 -3.37 -12.74
CA GLU A 72 -8.52 -3.25 -13.51
C GLU A 72 -8.28 -2.71 -14.93
N ARG A 73 -7.45 -1.66 -15.07
CA ARG A 73 -7.33 -0.88 -16.30
C ARG A 73 -6.19 -1.34 -17.22
N LEU A 74 -5.16 -1.97 -16.67
CA LEU A 74 -3.99 -2.49 -17.39
C LEU A 74 -3.54 -3.84 -16.80
N PRO A 75 -4.34 -4.90 -16.92
CA PRO A 75 -4.09 -6.21 -16.29
C PRO A 75 -2.81 -6.90 -16.79
N SER A 76 -2.22 -6.44 -17.87
CA SER A 76 -0.91 -6.91 -18.35
C SER A 76 0.26 -6.36 -17.55
N CYS A 77 0.08 -5.27 -16.81
CA CYS A 77 1.10 -4.69 -15.93
C CYS A 77 1.07 -5.38 -14.56
N LEU A 78 2.13 -6.07 -14.20
CA LEU A 78 2.27 -6.73 -12.92
C LEU A 78 2.63 -5.69 -11.86
N VAL A 79 1.95 -5.74 -10.71
CA VAL A 79 2.20 -4.78 -9.63
C VAL A 79 3.00 -5.43 -8.51
N VAL A 80 4.11 -4.79 -8.13
CA VAL A 80 4.92 -5.14 -6.95
C VAL A 80 4.91 -3.94 -6.01
N ILE A 81 4.44 -4.15 -4.79
CA ILE A 81 4.46 -3.13 -3.74
C ILE A 81 5.83 -3.10 -3.07
N LEU A 82 6.36 -1.90 -2.89
CA LEU A 82 7.63 -1.64 -2.25
C LEU A 82 7.40 -0.68 -1.07
N THR A 83 7.67 -1.09 0.18
CA THR A 83 7.32 -0.30 1.36
C THR A 83 8.38 -0.38 2.45
N THR A 84 8.46 0.66 3.28
CA THR A 84 9.26 0.65 4.51
C THR A 84 8.61 -0.15 5.65
N PHE A 85 7.32 -0.48 5.53
CA PHE A 85 6.55 -1.09 6.62
C PHE A 85 6.06 -2.49 6.28
N GLY A 86 6.69 -3.50 6.89
CA GLY A 86 6.28 -4.90 6.82
C GLY A 86 5.05 -5.21 7.68
N ARG A 87 3.96 -4.44 7.53
CA ARG A 87 2.72 -4.67 8.26
C ARG A 87 1.86 -5.70 7.53
N SER A 88 1.44 -6.72 8.23
CA SER A 88 0.62 -7.82 7.69
C SER A 88 -0.67 -7.37 7.01
N GLY A 89 -1.30 -6.32 7.52
CA GLY A 89 -2.50 -5.75 6.91
C GLY A 89 -2.24 -5.08 5.56
N TYR A 90 -1.06 -4.48 5.37
CA TYR A 90 -0.67 -3.94 4.06
C TYR A 90 -0.43 -5.05 3.05
N LEU A 91 0.23 -6.15 3.46
CA LEU A 91 0.41 -7.30 2.58
C LEU A 91 -0.94 -7.85 2.08
N ARG A 92 -1.92 -8.03 2.99
CA ARG A 92 -3.24 -8.52 2.60
C ARG A 92 -3.92 -7.58 1.60
N ARG A 93 -3.97 -6.29 1.91
CA ARG A 93 -4.56 -5.27 1.02
C ARG A 93 -3.85 -5.23 -0.33
N ALA A 94 -2.52 -5.36 -0.35
CA ALA A 94 -1.76 -5.43 -1.60
C ALA A 94 -2.18 -6.62 -2.45
N MET A 95 -2.32 -7.81 -1.85
CA MET A 95 -2.78 -9.00 -2.59
C MET A 95 -4.24 -8.87 -3.06
N GLU A 96 -5.11 -8.27 -2.25
CA GLU A 96 -6.50 -7.95 -2.62
C GLU A 96 -6.59 -6.93 -3.75
N SER A 97 -5.65 -5.99 -3.83
CA SER A 97 -5.53 -5.01 -4.92
C SER A 97 -4.92 -5.58 -6.21
N GLY A 98 -4.64 -6.89 -6.26
CA GLY A 98 -4.08 -7.56 -7.43
C GLY A 98 -2.56 -7.50 -7.55
N ALA A 99 -1.84 -7.03 -6.52
CA ALA A 99 -0.38 -7.09 -6.52
C ALA A 99 0.13 -8.53 -6.53
N VAL A 100 1.20 -8.78 -7.27
CA VAL A 100 1.87 -10.09 -7.37
C VAL A 100 3.09 -10.17 -6.46
N GLY A 101 3.59 -9.03 -5.97
CA GLY A 101 4.73 -8.94 -5.09
C GLY A 101 4.56 -7.90 -3.98
N PHE A 102 5.25 -8.15 -2.85
CA PHE A 102 5.31 -7.24 -1.71
C PHE A 102 6.70 -7.34 -1.09
N LEU A 103 7.46 -6.26 -1.17
CA LEU A 103 8.85 -6.17 -0.73
C LEU A 103 9.03 -5.07 0.30
N LEU A 104 10.01 -5.25 1.15
CA LEU A 104 10.48 -4.21 2.05
C LEU A 104 11.61 -3.41 1.39
N LYS A 105 11.61 -2.08 1.57
CA LYS A 105 12.66 -1.19 1.05
C LYS A 105 14.03 -1.37 1.75
N ASP A 106 14.08 -2.09 2.87
CA ASP A 106 15.32 -2.47 3.58
C ASP A 106 15.92 -3.80 3.07
N ALA A 107 15.24 -4.48 2.14
CA ALA A 107 15.78 -5.65 1.48
C ALA A 107 17.01 -5.30 0.62
N PRO A 108 17.96 -6.23 0.44
CA PRO A 108 19.09 -6.03 -0.46
C PRO A 108 18.66 -5.68 -1.89
N ALA A 109 19.39 -4.78 -2.55
CA ALA A 109 19.05 -4.34 -3.92
C ALA A 109 18.95 -5.49 -4.92
N SER A 110 19.75 -6.54 -4.76
CA SER A 110 19.68 -7.76 -5.58
C SER A 110 18.34 -8.48 -5.50
N GLU A 111 17.65 -8.37 -4.36
CA GLU A 111 16.31 -8.98 -4.20
C GLU A 111 15.25 -8.23 -5.00
N LEU A 112 15.42 -6.95 -5.27
CA LEU A 112 14.47 -6.15 -6.05
C LEU A 112 14.45 -6.60 -7.52
N ALA A 113 15.62 -6.74 -8.15
CA ALA A 113 15.71 -7.24 -9.52
C ALA A 113 15.22 -8.69 -9.61
N GLU A 114 15.60 -9.54 -8.66
CA GLU A 114 15.11 -10.92 -8.59
C GLU A 114 13.59 -10.99 -8.44
N ALA A 115 13.00 -10.09 -7.66
CA ALA A 115 11.57 -9.99 -7.49
C ALA A 115 10.83 -9.63 -8.79
N ILE A 116 11.38 -8.69 -9.56
CA ILE A 116 10.85 -8.33 -10.88
C ILE A 116 10.90 -9.56 -11.80
N HIS A 117 12.03 -10.26 -11.85
CA HIS A 117 12.17 -11.46 -12.67
C HIS A 117 11.23 -12.60 -12.26
N LYS A 118 11.01 -12.80 -10.94
CA LYS A 118 10.03 -13.77 -10.43
C LYS A 118 8.61 -13.39 -10.82
N ALA A 119 8.25 -12.11 -10.66
CA ALA A 119 6.94 -11.62 -11.06
C ALA A 119 6.68 -11.89 -12.55
N MET A 120 7.65 -11.62 -13.42
CA MET A 120 7.56 -11.91 -14.86
C MET A 120 7.39 -13.39 -15.20
N LYS A 121 7.81 -14.29 -14.30
CA LYS A 121 7.57 -15.75 -14.43
C LYS A 121 6.22 -16.20 -13.89
N GLY A 122 5.40 -15.27 -13.38
CA GLY A 122 4.12 -15.57 -12.74
C GLY A 122 4.23 -16.08 -11.29
N GLU A 123 5.40 -15.93 -10.67
CA GLU A 123 5.62 -16.28 -9.28
C GLU A 123 5.18 -15.13 -8.37
N ARG A 124 4.65 -15.45 -7.19
CA ARG A 124 4.38 -14.45 -6.15
C ARG A 124 5.62 -14.17 -5.34
N VAL A 125 5.90 -12.91 -5.10
CA VAL A 125 7.09 -12.45 -4.38
C VAL A 125 6.68 -11.80 -3.06
N VAL A 126 6.76 -12.56 -1.99
CA VAL A 126 6.41 -12.10 -0.63
C VAL A 126 7.43 -12.69 0.33
N ASP A 127 7.91 -11.86 1.27
CA ASP A 127 8.73 -12.35 2.36
C ASP A 127 7.98 -13.41 3.17
N PRO A 128 8.55 -14.61 3.41
CA PRO A 128 7.87 -15.71 4.09
C PRO A 128 7.44 -15.35 5.53
N ALA A 129 8.20 -14.53 6.24
CA ALA A 129 7.86 -14.12 7.61
C ALA A 129 6.67 -13.17 7.61
N LEU A 130 6.59 -12.25 6.64
CA LEU A 130 5.43 -11.37 6.44
C LEU A 130 4.19 -12.17 6.04
N ALA A 131 4.34 -13.15 5.16
CA ALA A 131 3.23 -14.03 4.77
C ALA A 131 2.68 -14.81 5.98
N ALA A 132 3.57 -15.38 6.80
CA ALA A 132 3.18 -16.08 8.03
C ALA A 132 2.50 -15.16 9.04
N ALA A 133 3.00 -13.94 9.22
CA ALA A 133 2.39 -12.93 10.09
C ALA A 133 0.99 -12.54 9.61
N ALA A 134 0.82 -12.29 8.30
CA ALA A 134 -0.48 -11.95 7.71
C ALA A 134 -1.52 -13.07 7.89
N LEU A 135 -1.11 -14.33 7.81
CA LEU A 135 -1.97 -15.47 8.05
C LEU A 135 -2.37 -15.61 9.53
N SER A 136 -1.47 -15.24 10.46
CA SER A 136 -1.71 -15.39 11.90
C SER A 136 -2.56 -14.26 12.50
N GLU A 137 -2.55 -13.06 11.93
CA GLU A 137 -3.23 -11.89 12.49
C GLU A 137 -4.74 -11.82 12.25
N GLY A 138 -5.29 -12.72 11.43
CA GLY A 138 -6.72 -12.76 11.12
C GLY A 138 -7.20 -11.60 10.24
N ASP A 139 -8.51 -11.57 9.95
CA ASP A 139 -9.12 -10.53 9.12
C ASP A 139 -9.29 -9.21 9.87
N ASN A 140 -9.31 -8.10 9.12
CA ASN A 140 -9.65 -6.81 9.70
C ASN A 140 -11.10 -6.84 10.23
N PRO A 141 -11.31 -6.70 11.55
CA PRO A 141 -12.65 -6.76 12.12
C PRO A 141 -13.47 -5.48 11.89
N LEU A 142 -12.81 -4.39 11.43
CA LEU A 142 -13.45 -3.10 11.23
C LEU A 142 -14.14 -3.05 9.86
N THR A 143 -15.35 -2.49 9.84
CA THR A 143 -16.00 -2.10 8.59
C THR A 143 -15.27 -0.89 7.99
N GLU A 144 -15.49 -0.63 6.70
CA GLU A 144 -14.93 0.54 6.03
C GLU A 144 -15.24 1.84 6.77
N ARG A 145 -16.49 2.03 7.18
CA ARG A 145 -16.91 3.25 7.90
C ARG A 145 -16.29 3.36 9.30
N GLU A 146 -16.09 2.26 9.98
CA GLU A 146 -15.37 2.25 11.27
C GLU A 146 -13.89 2.62 11.09
N ARG A 147 -13.27 2.17 9.98
CA ARG A 147 -11.89 2.53 9.63
C ARG A 147 -11.73 4.01 9.36
N GLU A 148 -12.59 4.57 8.50
CA GLU A 148 -12.56 5.99 8.13
C GLU A 148 -12.72 6.90 9.37
N VAL A 149 -13.70 6.60 10.22
CA VAL A 149 -13.97 7.38 11.43
C VAL A 149 -12.82 7.22 12.45
N LEU A 150 -12.26 6.01 12.58
CA LEU A 150 -11.15 5.77 13.49
C LEU A 150 -9.86 6.48 13.01
N ALA A 151 -9.55 6.41 11.72
CA ALA A 151 -8.42 7.11 11.11
C ALA A 151 -8.55 8.64 11.27
N ALA A 152 -9.73 9.20 11.03
CA ALA A 152 -9.97 10.62 11.25
C ALA A 152 -9.84 11.06 12.71
N SER A 153 -9.88 10.13 13.66
CA SER A 153 -9.67 10.41 15.08
C SER A 153 -8.20 10.55 15.49
N GLU A 154 -7.29 10.22 14.60
CA GLU A 154 -5.85 10.46 14.78
C GLU A 154 -5.57 11.97 14.75
N GLY A 155 -4.46 12.38 15.34
CA GLY A 155 -4.10 13.80 15.39
C GLY A 155 -4.95 14.68 16.32
N GLY A 156 -5.85 14.08 17.12
CA GLY A 156 -6.59 14.82 18.14
C GLY A 156 -7.91 15.45 17.68
N ALA A 157 -8.40 15.13 16.46
CA ALA A 157 -9.67 15.63 15.96
C ALA A 157 -10.83 15.37 16.96
N THR A 158 -11.71 16.36 17.13
CA THR A 158 -12.88 16.22 18.00
C THR A 158 -13.97 15.39 17.32
N ILE A 159 -14.95 14.93 18.11
CA ILE A 159 -16.11 14.21 17.54
C ILE A 159 -16.90 15.13 16.59
N GLU A 160 -16.98 16.41 16.92
CA GLU A 160 -17.62 17.42 16.08
C GLU A 160 -16.90 17.59 14.73
N ASP A 161 -15.56 17.67 14.72
CA ASP A 161 -14.77 17.75 13.50
C ASP A 161 -14.98 16.54 12.59
N ILE A 162 -14.98 15.34 13.19
CA ILE A 162 -15.20 14.08 12.46
C ILE A 162 -16.63 14.03 11.91
N ALA A 163 -17.61 14.44 12.71
CA ALA A 163 -19.02 14.48 12.30
C ALA A 163 -19.22 15.43 11.09
N ALA A 164 -18.62 16.61 11.16
CA ALA A 164 -18.66 17.58 10.05
C ALA A 164 -17.98 17.03 8.79
N ARG A 165 -16.79 16.44 8.94
CA ARG A 165 -16.01 15.88 7.81
C ARG A 165 -16.76 14.79 7.04
N PHE A 166 -17.51 13.94 7.74
CA PHE A 166 -18.20 12.80 7.14
C PHE A 166 -19.69 12.99 6.98
N TYR A 167 -20.22 14.18 7.25
CA TYR A 167 -21.66 14.49 7.22
C TYR A 167 -22.49 13.55 8.10
N LEU A 168 -22.00 13.27 9.31
CA LEU A 168 -22.63 12.40 10.31
C LEU A 168 -23.11 13.19 11.52
N SER A 169 -23.99 12.59 12.32
CA SER A 169 -24.25 13.10 13.66
C SER A 169 -23.13 12.71 14.62
N GLU A 170 -22.88 13.52 15.66
CA GLU A 170 -21.92 13.18 16.71
C GLU A 170 -22.24 11.83 17.37
N GLY A 171 -23.53 11.52 17.56
CA GLY A 171 -23.97 10.24 18.11
C GLY A 171 -23.53 9.05 17.23
N THR A 172 -23.63 9.22 15.90
CA THR A 172 -23.17 8.22 14.94
C THR A 172 -21.65 8.02 15.01
N VAL A 173 -20.89 9.11 15.08
CA VAL A 173 -19.40 9.04 15.25
C VAL A 173 -19.03 8.32 16.54
N ARG A 174 -19.69 8.66 17.68
CA ARG A 174 -19.47 7.98 18.98
C ARG A 174 -19.76 6.48 18.88
N ASN A 175 -20.80 6.08 18.16
CA ASN A 175 -21.14 4.67 17.97
C ASN A 175 -20.06 3.94 17.15
N TYR A 176 -19.59 4.51 16.04
CA TYR A 176 -18.50 3.90 15.25
C TYR A 176 -17.22 3.75 16.06
N LEU A 177 -16.79 4.81 16.77
CA LEU A 177 -15.61 4.75 17.63
C LEU A 177 -15.77 3.71 18.75
N SER A 178 -16.90 3.66 19.42
CA SER A 178 -17.17 2.69 20.48
C SER A 178 -17.14 1.24 19.95
N THR A 179 -17.69 1.01 18.78
CA THR A 179 -17.68 -0.30 18.14
C THR A 179 -16.26 -0.71 17.72
N ALA A 180 -15.50 0.20 17.13
CA ALA A 180 -14.11 -0.03 16.75
C ALA A 180 -13.24 -0.36 17.99
N ILE A 181 -13.38 0.41 19.09
CA ILE A 181 -12.68 0.17 20.37
C ILE A 181 -12.98 -1.25 20.90
N LYS A 182 -14.26 -1.67 20.87
CA LYS A 182 -14.67 -3.01 21.31
C LYS A 182 -14.07 -4.11 20.43
N LYS A 183 -14.16 -3.97 19.10
CA LYS A 183 -13.64 -4.95 18.13
C LYS A 183 -12.13 -5.13 18.27
N LEU A 184 -11.40 -4.04 18.51
CA LEU A 184 -9.95 -4.04 18.69
C LEU A 184 -9.51 -4.38 20.11
N ARG A 185 -10.45 -4.52 21.06
CA ARG A 185 -10.19 -4.73 22.51
C ARG A 185 -9.26 -3.65 23.09
N ALA A 186 -9.39 -2.42 22.60
CA ALA A 186 -8.60 -1.29 23.04
C ALA A 186 -9.26 -0.59 24.23
N ARG A 187 -8.48 0.17 24.99
CA ARG A 187 -8.96 0.92 26.17
C ARG A 187 -9.64 2.24 25.78
N ASN A 188 -9.23 2.82 24.65
CA ASN A 188 -9.74 4.10 24.15
C ASN A 188 -9.48 4.22 22.64
N ARG A 189 -10.00 5.32 22.03
CA ARG A 189 -9.88 5.56 20.57
C ARG A 189 -8.43 5.71 20.10
N VAL A 190 -7.55 6.28 20.93
CA VAL A 190 -6.13 6.50 20.60
C VAL A 190 -5.40 5.16 20.49
N GLU A 191 -5.62 4.28 21.48
CA GLU A 191 -5.07 2.93 21.45
C GLU A 191 -5.66 2.11 20.29
N ALA A 192 -6.98 2.25 20.03
CA ALA A 192 -7.63 1.57 18.92
C ALA A 192 -7.03 2.00 17.57
N ALA A 193 -6.84 3.28 17.34
CA ALA A 193 -6.22 3.82 16.13
C ALA A 193 -4.79 3.29 15.97
N ARG A 194 -3.97 3.37 17.03
CA ARG A 194 -2.59 2.88 17.02
C ARG A 194 -2.48 1.37 16.75
N LEU A 195 -3.40 0.56 17.33
CA LEU A 195 -3.43 -0.88 17.07
C LEU A 195 -3.83 -1.17 15.63
N ALA A 196 -4.84 -0.49 15.12
CA ALA A 196 -5.32 -0.66 13.76
C ALA A 196 -4.28 -0.18 12.74
N GLU A 197 -3.59 0.93 13.01
CA GLU A 197 -2.47 1.42 12.20
C GLU A 197 -1.32 0.41 12.18
N LYS A 198 -0.87 -0.07 13.36
CA LYS A 198 0.20 -1.07 13.47
C LYS A 198 -0.11 -2.34 12.66
N LYS A 199 -1.39 -2.71 12.55
CA LYS A 199 -1.86 -3.87 11.78
C LYS A 199 -2.10 -3.55 10.30
N GLY A 200 -1.87 -2.31 9.84
CA GLY A 200 -2.18 -1.88 8.48
C GLY A 200 -3.68 -1.91 8.14
N TRP A 201 -4.55 -1.82 9.14
CA TRP A 201 -6.00 -1.79 8.99
C TRP A 201 -6.58 -0.39 8.79
N LEU A 202 -5.82 0.65 9.13
CA LEU A 202 -6.05 2.04 8.74
C LEU A 202 -5.14 2.40 7.56
N ARG A 203 -5.44 3.51 6.91
CA ARG A 203 -4.57 4.07 5.87
C ARG A 203 -3.26 4.54 6.45
#